data_4bda1f012893a9ae18ec9bb84358d56b
#
_entry.id   4bda1f012893a9ae18ec9bb84358d56b
#
_cell.length_a   1.000
_cell.length_b   1.000
_cell.length_c   1.000
_cell.angle_alpha   90.00
_cell.angle_beta   90.00
_cell.angle_gamma   90.00
#
_symmetry.space_group_name_H-M   'P 1'
#
loop_
_entity.id
_entity.type
_entity.pdbx_description
1 polymer ?
#
loop_
_entity_poly.entity_id
_entity_poly.type
_entity_poly.pdbx_seq_one_letter_code
_entity_poly.pdbx_strand_id
1 'polypeptide(L)'
;MTTRAKRQPREPQEPLTDAQMKRQLAQVLGKVIAVVLVIILIVLIERYCSYQPPAFGPSAHVTSMDGDTIRAGDGTEYRIYGIDAPELHQTCLEANGKTWLCGRAAKARLTTILKRGNVSCEARANDKFRRAIAVCSAEGVPDIGEALVREGYALDFGPGNSAGPYRDAQDEAEAAKRGIWRGTFDRPSQWRLDNPRLD
;
A
#
# COMPACT_ATOMS: atom_id res chain seq x y z
N MET A 1 56.86 -0.36 -49.49
CA MET A 1 57.74 0.36 -48.52
C MET A 1 56.88 0.66 -47.26
N THR A 2 57.02 -0.17 -46.25
CA THR A 2 56.24 -0.07 -44.98
C THR A 2 57.17 0.62 -43.95
N THR A 3 56.83 1.83 -43.60
CA THR A 3 57.52 2.59 -42.56
C THR A 3 57.16 2.10 -41.16
N ARG A 4 58.09 1.40 -40.54
CA ARG A 4 58.03 0.87 -39.18
C ARG A 4 58.18 2.03 -38.18
N ALA A 5 57.07 2.48 -37.50
CA ALA A 5 57.13 3.49 -36.47
C ALA A 5 58.00 3.03 -35.29
N LYS A 6 59.07 3.78 -35.01
CA LYS A 6 59.99 3.57 -33.89
C LYS A 6 59.24 3.88 -32.57
N ARG A 7 58.96 2.86 -31.71
CA ARG A 7 58.50 3.08 -30.35
C ARG A 7 59.58 3.81 -29.56
N GLN A 8 59.26 5.01 -29.06
CA GLN A 8 60.13 5.72 -28.11
C GLN A 8 60.22 4.90 -26.80
N PRO A 9 61.39 4.84 -26.16
CA PRO A 9 61.56 4.22 -24.85
C PRO A 9 60.75 4.99 -23.83
N ARG A 10 60.02 4.28 -22.99
CA ARG A 10 59.34 4.90 -21.83
C ARG A 10 60.40 5.36 -20.84
N GLU A 11 60.41 6.65 -20.50
CA GLU A 11 61.21 7.17 -19.41
C GLU A 11 60.85 6.43 -18.09
N PRO A 12 61.88 6.12 -17.26
CA PRO A 12 61.62 5.52 -15.95
C PRO A 12 60.83 6.51 -15.09
N GLN A 13 59.65 6.10 -14.63
CA GLN A 13 58.84 6.90 -13.71
C GLN A 13 59.56 6.98 -12.36
N GLU A 14 59.77 8.19 -11.86
CA GLU A 14 60.35 8.39 -10.54
C GLU A 14 59.47 7.77 -9.47
N PRO A 15 60.05 7.11 -8.45
CA PRO A 15 59.26 6.54 -7.36
C PRO A 15 58.51 7.63 -6.58
N LEU A 16 57.25 7.37 -6.27
CA LEU A 16 56.39 8.28 -5.50
C LEU A 16 57.01 8.60 -4.14
N THR A 17 57.00 9.87 -3.76
CA THR A 17 57.43 10.26 -2.41
C THR A 17 56.46 9.73 -1.36
N ASP A 18 56.95 9.50 -0.14
CA ASP A 18 56.10 9.02 1.02
C ASP A 18 54.84 9.86 1.24
N ALA A 19 54.95 11.18 1.02
CA ALA A 19 53.81 12.09 1.14
C ALA A 19 52.75 11.88 0.04
N GLN A 20 53.19 11.60 -1.20
CA GLN A 20 52.32 11.32 -2.35
C GLN A 20 51.62 9.96 -2.17
N MET A 21 52.34 8.96 -1.68
CA MET A 21 51.80 7.63 -1.40
C MET A 21 50.72 7.66 -0.29
N LYS A 22 50.96 8.40 0.81
CA LYS A 22 49.98 8.61 1.87
C LYS A 22 48.73 9.33 1.36
N ARG A 23 48.87 10.33 0.50
CA ARG A 23 47.70 11.02 -0.10
C ARG A 23 46.89 10.12 -1.05
N GLN A 24 47.56 9.33 -1.86
CA GLN A 24 46.85 8.36 -2.73
C GLN A 24 46.12 7.29 -1.91
N LEU A 25 46.75 6.75 -0.86
CA LEU A 25 46.14 5.79 0.03
C LEU A 25 44.92 6.37 0.73
N ALA A 26 45.01 7.61 1.24
CA ALA A 26 43.87 8.29 1.87
C ALA A 26 42.72 8.53 0.86
N GLN A 27 43.03 8.87 -0.38
CA GLN A 27 41.99 9.04 -1.41
C GLN A 27 41.31 7.70 -1.78
N VAL A 28 42.08 6.62 -1.90
CA VAL A 28 41.55 5.28 -2.18
C VAL A 28 40.68 4.82 -1.02
N LEU A 29 41.16 4.96 0.23
CA LEU A 29 40.42 4.61 1.43
C LEU A 29 39.10 5.40 1.53
N GLY A 30 39.14 6.72 1.25
CA GLY A 30 37.94 7.56 1.25
C GLY A 30 36.89 7.09 0.21
N LYS A 31 37.34 6.71 -1.01
CA LYS A 31 36.44 6.15 -2.03
C LYS A 31 35.82 4.81 -1.60
N VAL A 32 36.64 3.93 -0.99
CA VAL A 32 36.15 2.63 -0.50
C VAL A 32 35.12 2.84 0.59
N ILE A 33 35.37 3.72 1.55
CA ILE A 33 34.42 4.04 2.62
C ILE A 33 33.11 4.59 2.03
N ALA A 34 33.19 5.51 1.07
CA ALA A 34 32.00 6.08 0.42
C ALA A 34 31.16 4.99 -0.27
N VAL A 35 31.79 4.08 -1.02
CA VAL A 35 31.11 2.95 -1.67
C VAL A 35 30.44 2.03 -0.64
N VAL A 36 31.14 1.69 0.46
CA VAL A 36 30.59 0.87 1.54
C VAL A 36 29.37 1.54 2.18
N LEU A 37 29.44 2.85 2.45
CA LEU A 37 28.29 3.59 3.01
C LEU A 37 27.09 3.61 2.06
N VAL A 38 27.32 3.77 0.76
CA VAL A 38 26.25 3.70 -0.24
C VAL A 38 25.61 2.31 -0.27
N ILE A 39 26.40 1.24 -0.25
CA ILE A 39 25.90 -0.13 -0.20
C ILE A 39 25.07 -0.37 1.07
N ILE A 40 25.58 0.06 2.22
CA ILE A 40 24.83 -0.04 3.51
C ILE A 40 23.51 0.72 3.40
N LEU A 41 23.52 1.93 2.85
CA LEU A 41 22.31 2.73 2.67
C LEU A 41 21.30 2.03 1.75
N ILE A 42 21.75 1.46 0.62
CA ILE A 42 20.90 0.69 -0.28
C ILE A 42 20.28 -0.51 0.43
N VAL A 43 21.08 -1.30 1.17
CA VAL A 43 20.59 -2.46 1.93
C VAL A 43 19.59 -2.03 3.02
N LEU A 44 19.83 -0.91 3.69
CA LEU A 44 18.90 -0.38 4.69
C LEU A 44 17.59 0.09 4.04
N ILE A 45 17.66 0.74 2.88
CA ILE A 45 16.49 1.17 2.11
C ILE A 45 15.70 -0.06 1.64
N GLU A 46 16.36 -1.07 1.07
CA GLU A 46 15.70 -2.32 0.67
C GLU A 46 15.04 -3.02 1.86
N ARG A 47 15.74 -3.14 2.98
CA ARG A 47 15.17 -3.71 4.22
C ARG A 47 13.97 -2.91 4.73
N TYR A 48 14.04 -1.58 4.67
CA TYR A 48 12.96 -0.70 5.12
C TYR A 48 11.76 -0.71 4.18
N CYS A 49 12.01 -0.69 2.84
CA CYS A 49 10.96 -0.72 1.82
C CYS A 49 10.36 -2.12 1.61
N SER A 50 11.10 -3.19 1.90
CA SER A 50 10.66 -4.59 1.69
C SER A 50 9.94 -5.18 2.89
N TYR A 51 9.68 -4.42 3.97
CA TYR A 51 8.88 -4.92 5.08
C TYR A 51 7.43 -5.08 4.59
N GLN A 52 7.09 -6.30 4.20
CA GLN A 52 5.72 -6.72 4.01
C GLN A 52 5.28 -7.42 5.30
N PRO A 53 4.22 -6.96 5.96
CA PRO A 53 3.67 -7.71 7.07
C PRO A 53 3.25 -9.10 6.59
N PRO A 54 3.43 -10.15 7.42
CA PRO A 54 3.09 -11.50 7.00
C PRO A 54 1.61 -11.59 6.63
N ALA A 55 1.33 -12.26 5.52
CA ALA A 55 -0.03 -12.68 5.20
C ALA A 55 -0.52 -13.60 6.33
N PHE A 56 -1.71 -13.35 6.89
CA PHE A 56 -2.28 -14.30 7.84
C PHE A 56 -3.10 -15.37 7.12
N GLY A 57 -3.00 -16.60 7.62
CA GLY A 57 -3.69 -17.76 7.04
C GLY A 57 -5.10 -17.96 7.60
N PRO A 58 -5.83 -18.96 7.10
CA PRO A 58 -7.29 -19.13 7.27
C PRO A 58 -7.79 -19.40 8.69
N SER A 59 -6.93 -19.55 9.67
CA SER A 59 -7.29 -19.83 11.07
C SER A 59 -7.22 -18.62 11.99
N ALA A 60 -6.91 -17.42 11.46
CA ALA A 60 -6.73 -16.23 12.28
C ALA A 60 -8.07 -15.70 12.80
N HIS A 61 -8.12 -15.35 14.10
CA HIS A 61 -9.21 -14.55 14.63
C HIS A 61 -9.14 -13.14 14.01
N VAL A 62 -10.20 -12.71 13.36
CA VAL A 62 -10.24 -11.42 12.64
C VAL A 62 -11.47 -10.61 13.01
N THR A 63 -11.32 -9.30 13.05
CA THR A 63 -12.41 -8.35 13.31
C THR A 63 -12.39 -7.20 12.32
N SER A 64 -13.54 -6.63 11.99
CA SER A 64 -13.62 -5.39 11.21
C SER A 64 -13.47 -4.18 12.14
N MET A 65 -12.62 -3.24 11.77
CA MET A 65 -12.47 -1.96 12.47
C MET A 65 -13.49 -0.93 11.97
N ASP A 66 -13.66 -0.88 10.67
CA ASP A 66 -14.60 -0.05 9.90
C ASP A 66 -15.05 -0.82 8.65
N GLY A 67 -15.42 -0.12 7.56
CA GLY A 67 -15.90 -0.73 6.31
C GLY A 67 -14.81 -1.27 5.38
N ASP A 68 -13.53 -0.94 5.62
CA ASP A 68 -12.42 -1.32 4.75
C ASP A 68 -11.12 -1.72 5.49
N THR A 69 -11.19 -1.88 6.81
CA THR A 69 -10.04 -2.27 7.64
C THR A 69 -10.35 -3.51 8.47
N ILE A 70 -9.49 -4.50 8.37
CA ILE A 70 -9.52 -5.75 9.14
C ILE A 70 -8.38 -5.73 10.14
N ARG A 71 -8.65 -6.16 11.39
CA ARG A 71 -7.61 -6.41 12.40
C ARG A 71 -7.52 -7.92 12.65
N ALA A 72 -6.32 -8.48 12.50
CA ALA A 72 -6.00 -9.85 12.86
C ALA A 72 -5.82 -10.01 14.37
N GLY A 73 -5.87 -11.25 14.87
CA GLY A 73 -5.77 -11.57 16.30
C GLY A 73 -4.43 -11.21 16.95
N ASP A 74 -3.37 -11.05 16.16
CA ASP A 74 -2.06 -10.54 16.58
C ASP A 74 -1.98 -9.00 16.65
N GLY A 75 -3.10 -8.31 16.32
CA GLY A 75 -3.20 -6.85 16.31
C GLY A 75 -2.83 -6.19 14.98
N THR A 76 -2.36 -6.95 13.99
CA THR A 76 -2.01 -6.41 12.67
C THR A 76 -3.23 -5.88 11.95
N GLU A 77 -3.15 -4.68 11.38
CA GLU A 77 -4.21 -4.05 10.61
C GLU A 77 -3.96 -4.17 9.11
N TYR A 78 -4.98 -4.63 8.41
CA TYR A 78 -5.00 -4.75 6.95
C TYR A 78 -6.07 -3.83 6.38
N ARG A 79 -5.65 -2.85 5.59
CA ARG A 79 -6.57 -2.08 4.76
C ARG A 79 -6.85 -2.85 3.49
N ILE A 80 -8.13 -3.06 3.18
CA ILE A 80 -8.52 -3.79 1.98
C ILE A 80 -8.12 -2.98 0.75
N TYR A 81 -7.40 -3.64 -0.17
CA TYR A 81 -6.88 -3.05 -1.39
C TYR A 81 -8.00 -2.60 -2.32
N GLY A 82 -7.79 -1.49 -3.00
CA GLY A 82 -8.63 -1.05 -4.12
C GLY A 82 -9.99 -0.47 -3.74
N ILE A 83 -10.29 -0.25 -2.44
CA ILE A 83 -11.58 0.28 -1.99
C ILE A 83 -11.45 1.48 -1.03
N ASP A 84 -12.52 2.28 -0.98
CA ASP A 84 -12.72 3.35 0.01
C ASP A 84 -14.16 3.27 0.53
N ALA A 85 -14.32 2.81 1.78
CA ALA A 85 -15.64 2.65 2.40
C ALA A 85 -16.06 3.91 3.16
N PRO A 86 -17.37 4.15 3.34
CA PRO A 86 -17.86 5.21 4.23
C PRO A 86 -17.27 5.08 5.63
N GLU A 87 -16.86 6.21 6.20
CA GLU A 87 -16.30 6.29 7.56
C GLU A 87 -17.33 5.82 8.61
N LEU A 88 -16.87 5.26 9.72
CA LEU A 88 -17.73 4.60 10.71
C LEU A 88 -18.95 5.45 11.16
N HIS A 89 -18.76 6.77 11.26
CA HIS A 89 -19.80 7.71 11.67
C HIS A 89 -20.45 8.45 10.49
N GLN A 90 -20.06 8.12 9.27
CA GLN A 90 -20.62 8.75 8.08
C GLN A 90 -22.07 8.36 7.89
N THR A 91 -22.88 9.37 7.54
CA THR A 91 -24.28 9.20 7.16
C THR A 91 -24.46 9.42 5.67
N CYS A 92 -25.46 8.76 5.11
CA CYS A 92 -25.91 8.89 3.73
C CYS A 92 -27.41 9.17 3.71
N LEU A 93 -27.94 9.66 2.59
CA LEU A 93 -29.36 9.88 2.39
C LEU A 93 -29.95 8.79 1.48
N GLU A 94 -31.13 8.32 1.78
CA GLU A 94 -31.95 7.54 0.86
C GLU A 94 -32.62 8.46 -0.18
N ALA A 95 -33.16 7.92 -1.26
CA ALA A 95 -33.86 8.70 -2.29
C ALA A 95 -35.03 9.54 -1.75
N ASN A 96 -35.63 9.11 -0.63
CA ASN A 96 -36.70 9.83 0.06
C ASN A 96 -36.19 10.88 1.07
N GLY A 97 -34.87 11.15 1.11
CA GLY A 97 -34.24 12.08 2.02
C GLY A 97 -34.01 11.56 3.45
N LYS A 98 -34.35 10.30 3.76
CA LYS A 98 -34.10 9.72 5.07
C LYS A 98 -32.61 9.43 5.26
N THR A 99 -32.06 9.90 6.38
CA THR A 99 -30.68 9.65 6.79
C THR A 99 -30.50 8.24 7.33
N TRP A 100 -29.37 7.60 6.99
CA TRP A 100 -28.97 6.31 7.54
C TRP A 100 -27.45 6.24 7.74
N LEU A 101 -27.01 5.36 8.64
CA LEU A 101 -25.60 5.22 9.05
C LEU A 101 -24.86 4.28 8.07
N CYS A 102 -24.47 4.83 6.91
CA CYS A 102 -23.85 4.02 5.85
C CYS A 102 -22.48 3.46 6.25
N GLY A 103 -21.70 4.18 7.03
CA GLY A 103 -20.41 3.67 7.53
C GLY A 103 -20.59 2.47 8.48
N ARG A 104 -21.58 2.52 9.38
CA ARG A 104 -21.92 1.35 10.23
C ARG A 104 -22.42 0.17 9.41
N ALA A 105 -23.19 0.43 8.36
CA ALA A 105 -23.68 -0.62 7.48
C ALA A 105 -22.53 -1.28 6.70
N ALA A 106 -21.56 -0.51 6.19
CA ALA A 106 -20.36 -1.04 5.56
C ALA A 106 -19.55 -1.92 6.51
N LYS A 107 -19.29 -1.46 7.75
CA LYS A 107 -18.65 -2.27 8.79
C LYS A 107 -19.42 -3.54 9.10
N ALA A 108 -20.74 -3.45 9.27
CA ALA A 108 -21.59 -4.62 9.55
C ALA A 108 -21.54 -5.64 8.42
N ARG A 109 -21.50 -5.18 7.16
CA ARG A 109 -21.36 -6.06 6.00
C ARG A 109 -20.01 -6.76 5.98
N LEU A 110 -18.91 -6.04 6.17
CA LEU A 110 -17.58 -6.63 6.30
C LEU A 110 -17.54 -7.66 7.44
N THR A 111 -18.08 -7.31 8.61
CA THR A 111 -18.20 -8.26 9.75
C THR A 111 -18.92 -9.54 9.35
N THR A 112 -20.02 -9.43 8.56
CA THR A 112 -20.79 -10.59 8.10
C THR A 112 -19.99 -11.47 7.15
N ILE A 113 -19.16 -10.88 6.28
CA ILE A 113 -18.27 -11.62 5.40
C ILE A 113 -17.19 -12.34 6.21
N LEU A 114 -16.54 -11.65 7.16
CA LEU A 114 -15.49 -12.24 8.00
C LEU A 114 -15.97 -13.41 8.84
N LYS A 115 -17.23 -13.38 9.31
CA LYS A 115 -17.87 -14.47 10.07
C LYS A 115 -18.07 -15.77 9.27
N ARG A 116 -17.91 -15.74 7.95
CA ARG A 116 -17.93 -16.97 7.14
C ARG A 116 -16.75 -17.89 7.44
N GLY A 117 -15.65 -17.30 7.96
CA GLY A 117 -14.42 -18.03 8.26
C GLY A 117 -13.46 -18.13 7.06
N ASN A 118 -12.38 -18.87 7.24
CA ASN A 118 -11.30 -19.06 6.25
C ASN A 118 -10.79 -17.75 5.65
N VAL A 119 -10.71 -16.70 6.52
CA VAL A 119 -10.21 -15.39 6.11
C VAL A 119 -8.71 -15.47 5.84
N SER A 120 -8.28 -14.95 4.70
CA SER A 120 -6.88 -14.84 4.31
C SER A 120 -6.63 -13.48 3.66
N CYS A 121 -5.52 -12.82 3.98
CA CYS A 121 -5.12 -11.55 3.40
C CYS A 121 -3.70 -11.65 2.83
N GLU A 122 -3.53 -11.24 1.59
CA GLU A 122 -2.25 -11.14 0.90
C GLU A 122 -1.85 -9.67 0.78
N ALA A 123 -0.79 -9.27 1.47
CA ALA A 123 -0.30 -7.90 1.43
C ALA A 123 0.27 -7.54 0.06
N ARG A 124 -0.08 -6.37 -0.46
CA ARG A 124 0.40 -5.82 -1.74
C ARG A 124 1.33 -4.63 -1.55
N ALA A 125 1.09 -3.83 -0.51
CA ALA A 125 1.82 -2.61 -0.21
C ALA A 125 1.65 -2.22 1.26
N ASN A 126 2.30 -1.12 1.66
CA ASN A 126 2.00 -0.44 2.91
C ASN A 126 1.49 0.98 2.63
N ASP A 127 0.56 1.45 3.44
CA ASP A 127 0.12 2.84 3.38
C ASP A 127 1.09 3.78 4.15
N LYS A 128 0.84 5.08 4.07
CA LYS A 128 1.65 6.09 4.78
C LYS A 128 1.63 5.96 6.31
N PHE A 129 0.68 5.23 6.86
CA PHE A 129 0.55 4.93 8.28
C PHE A 129 1.13 3.57 8.64
N ARG A 130 1.83 2.90 7.70
CA ARG A 130 2.44 1.57 7.84
C ARG A 130 1.44 0.41 8.02
N ARG A 131 0.16 0.63 7.68
CA ARG A 131 -0.82 -0.45 7.61
C ARG A 131 -0.60 -1.24 6.31
N ALA A 132 -0.75 -2.56 6.38
CA ALA A 132 -0.72 -3.40 5.18
C ALA A 132 -1.94 -3.13 4.30
N ILE A 133 -1.72 -2.81 3.03
CA ILE A 133 -2.76 -2.81 2.01
C ILE A 133 -2.81 -4.20 1.42
N ALA A 134 -3.94 -4.90 1.53
CA ALA A 134 -4.04 -6.32 1.22
C ALA A 134 -5.30 -6.68 0.42
N VAL A 135 -5.18 -7.66 -0.46
CA VAL A 135 -6.32 -8.37 -1.04
C VAL A 135 -6.72 -9.46 -0.05
N CYS A 136 -7.97 -9.43 0.37
CA CYS A 136 -8.49 -10.35 1.38
C CYS A 136 -9.62 -11.22 0.81
N SER A 137 -9.69 -12.47 1.26
CA SER A 137 -10.74 -13.43 0.92
C SER A 137 -11.38 -14.01 2.19
N ALA A 138 -12.56 -14.60 2.05
CA ALA A 138 -13.24 -15.35 3.08
C ALA A 138 -13.95 -16.56 2.45
N GLU A 139 -14.52 -17.45 3.26
CA GLU A 139 -15.26 -18.62 2.77
C GLU A 139 -16.36 -18.20 1.78
N GLY A 140 -16.28 -18.68 0.53
CA GLY A 140 -17.22 -18.35 -0.55
C GLY A 140 -17.16 -16.88 -1.02
N VAL A 141 -16.13 -16.12 -0.64
CA VAL A 141 -15.89 -14.74 -1.09
C VAL A 141 -14.41 -14.63 -1.49
N PRO A 142 -14.08 -14.83 -2.77
CA PRO A 142 -12.70 -14.86 -3.24
C PRO A 142 -12.00 -13.49 -3.16
N ASP A 143 -12.75 -12.39 -3.22
CA ASP A 143 -12.25 -11.02 -3.03
C ASP A 143 -13.28 -10.20 -2.25
N ILE A 144 -12.90 -9.83 -1.01
CA ILE A 144 -13.77 -9.05 -0.10
C ILE A 144 -13.95 -7.62 -0.63
N GLY A 145 -12.90 -7.04 -1.23
CA GLY A 145 -12.96 -5.69 -1.79
C GLY A 145 -13.97 -5.60 -2.93
N GLU A 146 -13.89 -6.50 -3.88
CA GLU A 146 -14.84 -6.59 -4.99
C GLU A 146 -16.27 -6.79 -4.50
N ALA A 147 -16.48 -7.70 -3.55
CA ALA A 147 -17.80 -7.98 -2.99
C ALA A 147 -18.42 -6.74 -2.33
N LEU A 148 -17.65 -5.99 -1.53
CA LEU A 148 -18.11 -4.77 -0.88
C LEU A 148 -18.48 -3.67 -1.89
N VAL A 149 -17.68 -3.50 -2.95
CA VAL A 149 -17.97 -2.54 -4.03
C VAL A 149 -19.21 -2.95 -4.81
N ARG A 150 -19.32 -4.22 -5.22
CA ARG A 150 -20.46 -4.77 -5.97
C ARG A 150 -21.78 -4.65 -5.22
N GLU A 151 -21.73 -4.71 -3.89
CA GLU A 151 -22.90 -4.55 -3.01
C GLU A 151 -23.17 -3.08 -2.64
N GLY A 152 -22.29 -2.15 -3.03
CA GLY A 152 -22.40 -0.71 -2.77
C GLY A 152 -22.09 -0.33 -1.33
N TYR A 153 -21.21 -1.07 -0.62
CA TYR A 153 -20.73 -0.71 0.71
C TYR A 153 -19.35 -0.05 0.69
N ALA A 154 -18.70 -0.01 -0.45
CA ALA A 154 -17.46 0.73 -0.68
C ALA A 154 -17.42 1.27 -2.12
N LEU A 155 -16.55 2.25 -2.35
CA LEU A 155 -16.24 2.76 -3.67
C LEU A 155 -14.99 2.07 -4.21
N ASP A 156 -14.92 1.91 -5.53
CA ASP A 156 -13.68 1.61 -6.23
C ASP A 156 -12.68 2.75 -6.06
N PHE A 157 -11.45 2.40 -5.66
CA PHE A 157 -10.42 3.38 -5.32
C PHE A 157 -9.05 2.98 -5.86
N GLY A 158 -8.49 3.85 -6.71
CA GLY A 158 -7.15 3.72 -7.25
C GLY A 158 -6.20 4.83 -6.79
N PRO A 159 -4.89 4.71 -7.07
CA PRO A 159 -3.89 5.71 -6.74
C PRO A 159 -4.23 7.08 -7.33
N GLY A 160 -4.10 8.15 -6.53
CA GLY A 160 -4.33 9.52 -7.00
C GLY A 160 -5.78 9.79 -7.44
N ASN A 161 -6.77 9.11 -6.86
CA ASN A 161 -8.19 9.17 -7.24
C ASN A 161 -8.48 8.66 -8.68
N SER A 162 -7.60 7.84 -9.25
CA SER A 162 -7.86 7.11 -10.49
C SER A 162 -8.87 5.99 -10.27
N ALA A 163 -9.34 5.37 -11.37
CA ALA A 163 -10.09 4.14 -11.27
C ALA A 163 -9.24 3.05 -10.61
N GLY A 164 -9.84 2.31 -9.70
CA GLY A 164 -9.26 1.17 -9.04
C GLY A 164 -9.55 -0.14 -9.80
N PRO A 165 -9.30 -1.28 -9.16
CA PRO A 165 -9.45 -2.59 -9.78
C PRO A 165 -10.91 -3.08 -9.89
N TYR A 166 -11.87 -2.41 -9.23
CA TYR A 166 -13.27 -2.87 -9.11
C TYR A 166 -14.27 -1.96 -9.81
N ARG A 167 -13.83 -1.29 -10.88
CA ARG A 167 -14.68 -0.34 -11.62
C ARG A 167 -15.98 -0.97 -12.11
N ASP A 168 -15.90 -2.15 -12.71
CA ASP A 168 -17.09 -2.83 -13.25
C ASP A 168 -18.08 -3.21 -12.14
N ALA A 169 -17.56 -3.65 -10.97
CA ALA A 169 -18.38 -3.94 -9.79
C ALA A 169 -19.08 -2.69 -9.24
N GLN A 170 -18.41 -1.53 -9.28
CA GLN A 170 -19.00 -0.26 -8.90
C GLN A 170 -20.11 0.15 -9.86
N ASP A 171 -19.85 0.08 -11.18
CA ASP A 171 -20.83 0.45 -12.21
C ASP A 171 -22.11 -0.42 -12.10
N GLU A 172 -21.96 -1.72 -11.78
CA GLU A 172 -23.11 -2.60 -11.48
C GLU A 172 -23.87 -2.16 -10.22
N ALA A 173 -23.16 -1.78 -9.13
CA ALA A 173 -23.78 -1.34 -7.89
C ALA A 173 -24.55 -0.04 -8.08
N GLU A 174 -23.96 0.91 -8.82
CA GLU A 174 -24.57 2.20 -9.16
C GLU A 174 -25.82 2.03 -10.02
N ALA A 175 -25.74 1.27 -11.10
CA ALA A 175 -26.87 0.99 -11.99
C ALA A 175 -28.04 0.32 -11.26
N ALA A 176 -27.73 -0.61 -10.34
CA ALA A 176 -28.71 -1.31 -9.52
C ALA A 176 -29.13 -0.57 -8.25
N LYS A 177 -28.60 0.64 -7.99
CA LYS A 177 -28.84 1.45 -6.78
C LYS A 177 -28.62 0.68 -5.48
N ARG A 178 -27.54 -0.11 -5.42
CA ARG A 178 -27.20 -0.90 -4.23
C ARG A 178 -26.50 -0.05 -3.18
N GLY A 179 -26.70 -0.38 -1.91
CA GLY A 179 -25.99 0.21 -0.78
C GLY A 179 -26.06 1.74 -0.76
N ILE A 180 -24.93 2.43 -0.83
CA ILE A 180 -24.83 3.90 -0.83
C ILE A 180 -25.44 4.54 -2.09
N TRP A 181 -25.52 3.81 -3.19
CA TRP A 181 -26.04 4.28 -4.48
C TRP A 181 -27.59 4.40 -4.52
N ARG A 182 -28.28 3.99 -3.43
CA ARG A 182 -29.73 4.14 -3.33
C ARG A 182 -30.20 5.57 -3.06
N GLY A 183 -29.27 6.50 -2.86
CA GLY A 183 -29.54 7.91 -2.63
C GLY A 183 -28.31 8.77 -2.83
N THR A 184 -28.07 9.75 -1.95
CA THR A 184 -26.91 10.65 -2.04
C THR A 184 -25.97 10.45 -0.86
N PHE A 185 -24.67 10.65 -1.09
CA PHE A 185 -23.63 10.54 -0.09
C PHE A 185 -22.43 11.39 -0.47
N ASP A 186 -21.67 11.81 0.51
CA ASP A 186 -20.34 12.39 0.30
C ASP A 186 -19.34 11.24 0.07
N ARG A 187 -18.42 11.44 -0.87
CA ARG A 187 -17.32 10.46 -1.02
C ARG A 187 -16.56 10.34 0.31
N PRO A 188 -16.17 9.14 0.75
CA PRO A 188 -15.48 8.98 2.04
C PRO A 188 -14.23 9.87 2.17
N SER A 189 -13.47 10.04 1.09
CA SER A 189 -12.32 10.95 1.04
C SER A 189 -12.71 12.42 1.29
N GLN A 190 -13.83 12.89 0.73
CA GLN A 190 -14.34 14.25 0.98
C GLN A 190 -14.88 14.38 2.40
N TRP A 191 -15.66 13.40 2.85
CA TRP A 191 -16.19 13.37 4.20
C TRP A 191 -15.09 13.50 5.27
N ARG A 192 -13.91 12.82 5.06
CA ARG A 192 -12.75 12.96 5.96
C ARG A 192 -12.17 14.36 6.01
N LEU A 193 -12.21 15.11 4.90
CA LEU A 193 -11.74 16.50 4.86
C LEU A 193 -12.69 17.41 5.64
N ASP A 194 -13.99 17.17 5.53
CA ASP A 194 -15.03 17.99 6.17
C ASP A 194 -15.24 17.63 7.66
N ASN A 195 -14.78 16.43 8.07
CA ASN A 195 -14.88 15.89 9.43
C ASN A 195 -13.50 15.43 9.94
N PRO A 196 -12.53 16.32 10.11
CA PRO A 196 -11.21 15.96 10.61
C PRO A 196 -11.33 15.35 12.01
N ARG A 197 -10.58 14.27 12.29
CA ARG A 197 -10.48 13.73 13.66
C ARG A 197 -9.81 14.79 14.51
N LEU A 198 -10.47 15.18 15.58
CA LEU A 198 -9.85 15.96 16.65
C LEU A 198 -9.10 14.96 17.53
N ASP A 199 -7.78 14.90 17.33
CA ASP A 199 -6.86 14.10 18.18
C ASP A 199 -6.74 14.72 19.58
#